data_0e7a7f0ebde217f9fd480f570ca6ca38
#
_entry.id   0e7a7f0ebde217f9fd480f570ca6ca38
#
_cell.length_a   1.000
_cell.length_b   1.000
_cell.length_c   1.000
_cell.angle_alpha   90.00
_cell.angle_beta   90.00
_cell.angle_gamma   90.00
#
_symmetry.space_group_name_H-M   'P 1'
#
loop_
_entity.id
_entity.type
_entity.pdbx_description
1 polymer ?
#
loop_
_entity_poly.entity_id
_entity_poly.type
_entity_poly.pdbx_seq_one_letter_code
_entity_poly.pdbx_strand_id
1 'polypeptide(L)'
;MGTVFLGRSPGERMVAVKVIHAAFAADSTFRQRFAREIEAARRVGGFHTAAVVDADADAEHPWFVTEYIPGPSLHEVLGLHGAMPPRTLYALALGVAEALEGIHTCGIVHRDLKPSNIIVSTTGPRVIDFGIARAFDSTSLTSTNVVVGTQGFLAPEQLAGAACTSAADLYAYGMVLCHAAGAVPLPEGESLESALALLPANLVHVITRCLTHDPARRPTCSEVLEQLTETHRPSGDWLPPPVRTMVDLHSAPTV
;
A
#
# COMPACT_ATOMS: atom_id res chain seq x y z
N MET A 1 13.22 1.89 10.37
CA MET A 1 12.65 3.24 10.31
C MET A 1 11.89 3.61 11.59
N GLY A 2 10.95 2.80 12.06
CA GLY A 2 10.20 3.02 13.29
C GLY A 2 9.52 1.75 13.78
N THR A 3 8.98 1.81 15.00
CA THR A 3 8.20 0.73 15.62
C THR A 3 6.73 1.14 15.66
N VAL A 4 5.85 0.22 15.32
CA VAL A 4 4.39 0.44 15.38
C VAL A 4 3.84 -0.21 16.63
N PHE A 5 3.06 0.54 17.37
CA PHE A 5 2.36 0.10 18.57
C PHE A 5 0.85 0.21 18.37
N LEU A 6 0.12 -0.73 18.94
CA LEU A 6 -1.32 -0.61 19.09
C LEU A 6 -1.61 0.23 20.34
N GLY A 7 -2.42 1.26 20.20
CA GLY A 7 -2.77 2.18 21.27
C GLY A 7 -4.28 2.43 21.37
N ARG A 8 -4.67 3.17 22.39
CA ARG A 8 -6.03 3.71 22.56
C ARG A 8 -5.99 5.21 22.70
N SER A 9 -6.87 5.90 22.00
CA SER A 9 -7.07 7.33 22.19
C SER A 9 -7.76 7.62 23.55
N PRO A 10 -7.77 8.87 24.04
CA PRO A 10 -8.55 9.22 25.24
C PRO A 10 -10.05 8.88 25.15
N GLY A 11 -10.60 8.79 23.95
CA GLY A 11 -11.97 8.36 23.67
C GLY A 11 -12.11 6.85 23.40
N GLU A 12 -11.17 6.02 23.89
CA GLU A 12 -11.16 4.54 23.77
C GLU A 12 -11.11 3.99 22.35
N ARG A 13 -10.82 4.80 21.33
CA ARG A 13 -10.66 4.33 19.96
C ARG A 13 -9.30 3.69 19.77
N MET A 14 -9.27 2.55 19.11
CA MET A 14 -8.02 1.88 18.73
C MET A 14 -7.29 2.69 17.68
N VAL A 15 -5.98 2.83 17.85
CA VAL A 15 -5.09 3.59 16.95
C VAL A 15 -3.78 2.83 16.75
N ALA A 16 -3.15 3.05 15.60
CA ALA A 16 -1.78 2.61 15.34
C ALA A 16 -0.82 3.79 15.56
N VAL A 17 0.14 3.64 16.47
CA VAL A 17 1.13 4.67 16.81
C VAL A 17 2.48 4.25 16.25
N LYS A 18 3.03 5.01 15.32
CA LYS A 18 4.36 4.77 14.75
C LYS A 18 5.37 5.74 15.34
N VAL A 19 6.33 5.19 16.07
CA VAL A 19 7.43 5.95 16.69
C VAL A 19 8.68 5.79 15.83
N ILE A 20 9.29 6.90 15.46
CA ILE A 20 10.48 6.94 14.61
C ILE A 20 11.73 6.59 15.43
N HIS A 21 12.61 5.75 14.88
CA HIS A 21 13.86 5.40 15.55
C HIS A 21 14.76 6.61 15.78
N ALA A 22 15.43 6.65 16.93
CA ALA A 22 16.31 7.73 17.37
C ALA A 22 17.40 8.11 16.34
N ALA A 23 17.91 7.15 15.58
CA ALA A 23 18.89 7.39 14.53
C ALA A 23 18.42 8.36 13.44
N PHE A 24 17.12 8.35 13.12
CA PHE A 24 16.52 9.31 12.18
C PHE A 24 16.07 10.59 12.89
N ALA A 25 15.65 10.48 14.14
CA ALA A 25 15.20 11.62 14.96
C ALA A 25 16.29 12.66 15.21
N ALA A 26 17.55 12.28 15.16
CA ALA A 26 18.71 13.19 15.34
C ALA A 26 18.97 14.10 14.12
N ASP A 27 18.46 13.75 12.92
CA ASP A 27 18.66 14.52 11.69
C ASP A 27 17.61 15.62 11.55
N SER A 28 18.03 16.88 11.61
CA SER A 28 17.15 18.04 11.46
C SER A 28 16.47 18.12 10.08
N THR A 29 17.14 17.64 9.03
CA THR A 29 16.58 17.58 7.67
C THR A 29 15.47 16.54 7.60
N PHE A 30 15.66 15.42 8.31
CA PHE A 30 14.59 14.42 8.48
C PHE A 30 13.37 15.04 9.14
N ARG A 31 13.52 15.68 10.29
CA ARG A 31 12.39 16.27 11.04
C ARG A 31 11.57 17.24 10.19
N GLN A 32 12.25 18.12 9.44
CA GLN A 32 11.58 19.10 8.57
C GLN A 32 10.77 18.42 7.45
N ARG A 33 11.32 17.36 6.83
CA ARG A 33 10.61 16.60 5.79
C ARG A 33 9.46 15.81 6.38
N PHE A 34 9.69 15.14 7.51
CA PHE A 34 8.68 14.38 8.25
C PHE A 34 7.48 15.27 8.63
N ALA A 35 7.72 16.47 9.16
CA ALA A 35 6.66 17.43 9.46
C ALA A 35 5.84 17.79 8.20
N ARG A 36 6.48 18.05 7.06
CA ARG A 36 5.80 18.36 5.80
C ARG A 36 4.99 17.17 5.28
N GLU A 37 5.53 15.97 5.37
CA GLU A 37 4.84 14.74 4.94
C GLU A 37 3.63 14.46 5.83
N ILE A 38 3.71 14.68 7.14
CA ILE A 38 2.57 14.59 8.06
C ILE A 38 1.48 15.58 7.67
N GLU A 39 1.83 16.85 7.43
CA GLU A 39 0.85 17.87 7.03
C GLU A 39 0.14 17.52 5.71
N ALA A 40 0.86 16.93 4.77
CA ALA A 40 0.26 16.41 3.55
C ALA A 40 -0.63 15.19 3.84
N ALA A 41 -0.16 14.25 4.67
CA ALA A 41 -0.88 13.03 5.02
C ALA A 41 -2.18 13.28 5.80
N ARG A 42 -2.24 14.34 6.62
CA ARG A 42 -3.48 14.76 7.31
C ARG A 42 -4.60 15.14 6.33
N ARG A 43 -4.25 15.52 5.09
CA ARG A 43 -5.22 15.86 4.03
C ARG A 43 -5.67 14.63 3.25
N VAL A 44 -4.96 13.51 3.36
CA VAL A 44 -5.37 12.27 2.72
C VAL A 44 -6.61 11.76 3.44
N GLY A 45 -7.72 11.78 2.73
CA GLY A 45 -9.00 11.23 3.17
C GLY A 45 -9.42 10.05 2.28
N GLY A 46 -10.55 9.45 2.61
CA GLY A 46 -11.16 8.42 1.77
C GLY A 46 -11.35 7.08 2.49
N PHE A 47 -12.19 6.24 1.90
CA PHE A 47 -12.56 4.95 2.46
C PHE A 47 -11.43 3.92 2.42
N HIS A 48 -10.45 4.12 1.54
CA HIS A 48 -9.42 3.12 1.23
C HIS A 48 -8.04 3.45 1.81
N THR A 49 -7.95 4.46 2.71
CA THR A 49 -6.71 4.83 3.43
C THR A 49 -6.91 4.84 4.94
N ALA A 50 -5.83 4.69 5.72
CA ALA A 50 -5.84 4.93 7.16
C ALA A 50 -5.55 6.42 7.42
N ALA A 51 -6.53 7.15 7.96
CA ALA A 51 -6.39 8.57 8.24
C ALA A 51 -5.35 8.85 9.33
N VAL A 52 -4.53 9.90 9.16
CA VAL A 52 -3.66 10.41 10.22
C VAL A 52 -4.51 11.15 11.24
N VAL A 53 -4.48 10.69 12.49
CA VAL A 53 -5.29 11.21 13.61
C VAL A 53 -4.52 12.26 14.39
N ASP A 54 -3.23 11.99 14.64
CA ASP A 54 -2.36 12.87 15.43
C ASP A 54 -0.89 12.64 15.07
N ALA A 55 -0.02 13.60 15.39
CA ALA A 55 1.41 13.48 15.17
C ALA A 55 2.18 14.58 15.91
N ASP A 56 3.42 14.27 16.29
CA ASP A 56 4.37 15.24 16.82
C ASP A 56 5.75 14.99 16.18
N ALA A 57 6.12 15.88 15.25
CA ALA A 57 7.42 15.85 14.57
C ALA A 57 8.56 16.43 15.41
N ASP A 58 8.23 17.23 16.45
CA ASP A 58 9.19 17.93 17.28
C ASP A 58 9.51 17.17 18.58
N ALA A 59 8.74 16.13 18.91
CA ALA A 59 9.00 15.25 20.04
C ALA A 59 10.45 14.72 20.03
N GLU A 60 11.00 14.37 21.17
CA GLU A 60 12.33 13.72 21.28
C GLU A 60 12.41 12.51 20.34
N HIS A 61 11.37 11.67 20.36
CA HIS A 61 11.12 10.60 19.40
C HIS A 61 9.92 10.98 18.53
N PRO A 62 10.08 11.50 17.32
CA PRO A 62 8.96 11.85 16.45
C PRO A 62 8.00 10.68 16.26
N TRP A 63 6.73 10.96 16.24
CA TRP A 63 5.70 9.94 16.09
C TRP A 63 4.50 10.45 15.29
N PHE A 64 3.73 9.54 14.76
CA PHE A 64 2.40 9.82 14.23
C PHE A 64 1.43 8.67 14.54
N VAL A 65 0.17 9.01 14.55
CA VAL A 65 -0.95 8.13 14.88
C VAL A 65 -1.89 8.05 13.70
N THR A 66 -2.25 6.85 13.32
CA THR A 66 -3.31 6.61 12.33
C THR A 66 -4.49 5.89 12.94
N GLU A 67 -5.63 5.96 12.27
CA GLU A 67 -6.75 5.06 12.52
C GLU A 67 -6.25 3.61 12.48
N TYR A 68 -6.63 2.81 13.48
CA TYR A 68 -6.42 1.37 13.44
C TYR A 68 -7.49 0.73 12.56
N ILE A 69 -7.06 -0.02 11.55
CA ILE A 69 -7.94 -0.73 10.65
C ILE A 69 -7.96 -2.21 11.08
N PRO A 70 -9.09 -2.72 11.63
CA PRO A 70 -9.18 -4.13 11.98
C PRO A 70 -9.26 -4.99 10.71
N GLY A 71 -8.40 -5.99 10.63
CA GLY A 71 -8.33 -6.92 9.52
C GLY A 71 -6.93 -7.49 9.31
N PRO A 72 -6.81 -8.63 8.62
CA PRO A 72 -5.53 -9.16 8.21
C PRO A 72 -4.93 -8.33 7.07
N SER A 73 -3.61 -8.34 6.93
CA SER A 73 -2.95 -7.84 5.73
C SER A 73 -3.27 -8.74 4.53
N LEU A 74 -3.21 -8.16 3.32
CA LEU A 74 -3.33 -8.95 2.08
C LEU A 74 -2.24 -10.03 2.01
N HIS A 75 -1.05 -9.77 2.57
CA HIS A 75 0.03 -10.76 2.65
C HIS A 75 -0.40 -12.00 3.46
N GLU A 76 -1.01 -11.82 4.64
CA GLU A 76 -1.51 -12.92 5.47
C GLU A 76 -2.65 -13.67 4.77
N VAL A 77 -3.57 -12.94 4.13
CA VAL A 77 -4.67 -13.54 3.36
C VAL A 77 -4.13 -14.42 2.23
N LEU A 78 -3.17 -13.92 1.44
CA LEU A 78 -2.59 -14.69 0.34
C LEU A 78 -1.78 -15.89 0.85
N GLY A 79 -1.08 -15.75 1.98
CA GLY A 79 -0.32 -16.84 2.60
C GLY A 79 -1.20 -18.00 3.07
N LEU A 80 -2.43 -17.71 3.54
CA LEU A 80 -3.35 -18.72 4.07
C LEU A 80 -4.33 -19.26 3.02
N HIS A 81 -4.77 -18.41 2.10
CA HIS A 81 -5.86 -18.75 1.17
C HIS A 81 -5.43 -18.83 -0.30
N GLY A 82 -4.17 -18.46 -0.60
CA GLY A 82 -3.65 -18.45 -1.96
C GLY A 82 -4.27 -17.35 -2.84
N ALA A 83 -4.31 -17.60 -4.14
CA ALA A 83 -4.79 -16.65 -5.14
C ALA A 83 -6.25 -16.23 -4.93
N MET A 84 -6.52 -14.95 -5.17
CA MET A 84 -7.86 -14.37 -5.03
C MET A 84 -8.70 -14.61 -6.30
N PRO A 85 -10.02 -14.85 -6.15
CA PRO A 85 -10.91 -15.02 -7.29
C PRO A 85 -11.08 -13.69 -8.06
N PRO A 86 -11.49 -13.75 -9.35
CA PRO A 86 -11.61 -12.59 -10.23
C PRO A 86 -12.38 -11.40 -9.64
N ARG A 87 -13.47 -11.68 -8.94
CA ARG A 87 -14.30 -10.66 -8.31
C ARG A 87 -13.55 -9.90 -7.20
N THR A 88 -12.82 -10.63 -6.36
CA THR A 88 -12.00 -10.05 -5.28
C THR A 88 -10.85 -9.24 -5.86
N LEU A 89 -10.18 -9.76 -6.91
CA LEU A 89 -9.13 -9.03 -7.62
C LEU A 89 -9.64 -7.71 -8.18
N TYR A 90 -10.84 -7.70 -8.75
CA TYR A 90 -11.41 -6.48 -9.29
C TYR A 90 -11.73 -5.44 -8.20
N ALA A 91 -12.33 -5.87 -7.08
CA ALA A 91 -12.62 -4.99 -5.95
C ALA A 91 -11.31 -4.48 -5.29
N LEU A 92 -10.29 -5.34 -5.20
CA LEU A 92 -8.95 -4.96 -4.74
C LEU A 92 -8.34 -3.90 -5.68
N ALA A 93 -8.46 -4.10 -6.99
CA ALA A 93 -7.95 -3.17 -7.99
C ALA A 93 -8.59 -1.78 -7.84
N LEU A 94 -9.90 -1.71 -7.76
CA LEU A 94 -10.62 -0.44 -7.58
C LEU A 94 -10.22 0.26 -6.27
N GLY A 95 -10.33 -0.44 -5.13
CA GLY A 95 -10.11 0.20 -3.84
C GLY A 95 -8.66 0.65 -3.63
N VAL A 96 -7.67 -0.12 -4.12
CA VAL A 96 -6.26 0.32 -4.04
C VAL A 96 -5.99 1.49 -5.00
N ALA A 97 -6.60 1.52 -6.20
CA ALA A 97 -6.46 2.66 -7.11
C ALA A 97 -7.09 3.93 -6.52
N GLU A 98 -8.27 3.84 -5.86
CA GLU A 98 -8.89 4.97 -5.15
C GLU A 98 -8.01 5.45 -3.98
N ALA A 99 -7.39 4.54 -3.23
CA ALA A 99 -6.45 4.91 -2.18
C ALA A 99 -5.25 5.69 -2.72
N LEU A 100 -4.64 5.19 -3.79
CA LEU A 100 -3.50 5.85 -4.43
C LEU A 100 -3.88 7.21 -5.02
N GLU A 101 -5.06 7.34 -5.63
CA GLU A 101 -5.56 8.63 -6.13
C GLU A 101 -5.67 9.65 -5.00
N GLY A 102 -6.26 9.27 -3.86
CA GLY A 102 -6.35 10.13 -2.68
C GLY A 102 -4.98 10.55 -2.13
N ILE A 103 -4.01 9.64 -2.14
CA ILE A 103 -2.63 9.91 -1.71
C ILE A 103 -1.93 10.85 -2.68
N HIS A 104 -2.00 10.58 -3.99
CA HIS A 104 -1.32 11.35 -5.04
C HIS A 104 -1.88 12.76 -5.18
N THR A 105 -3.20 12.97 -5.03
CA THR A 105 -3.84 14.29 -5.02
C THR A 105 -3.35 15.20 -3.90
N CYS A 106 -2.90 14.61 -2.79
CA CYS A 106 -2.27 15.35 -1.68
C CYS A 106 -0.77 15.61 -1.90
N GLY A 107 -0.21 15.22 -3.06
CA GLY A 107 1.20 15.38 -3.38
C GLY A 107 2.13 14.38 -2.69
N ILE A 108 1.57 13.26 -2.20
CA ILE A 108 2.33 12.19 -1.54
C ILE A 108 2.53 11.03 -2.52
N VAL A 109 3.66 10.37 -2.42
CA VAL A 109 3.97 9.10 -3.09
C VAL A 109 4.08 8.03 -2.01
N HIS A 110 3.45 6.86 -2.21
CA HIS A 110 3.43 5.79 -1.21
C HIS A 110 4.81 5.15 -1.02
N ARG A 111 5.54 4.89 -2.11
CA ARG A 111 6.92 4.37 -2.18
C ARG A 111 7.15 2.95 -1.66
N ASP A 112 6.19 2.31 -1.03
CA ASP A 112 6.29 0.95 -0.47
C ASP A 112 4.96 0.19 -0.55
N LEU A 113 4.25 0.35 -1.64
CA LEU A 113 3.01 -0.41 -1.83
C LEU A 113 3.36 -1.90 -2.01
N LYS A 114 2.78 -2.74 -1.14
CA LYS A 114 2.97 -4.19 -1.12
C LYS A 114 1.84 -4.85 -0.33
N PRO A 115 1.64 -6.17 -0.44
CA PRO A 115 0.54 -6.85 0.24
C PRO A 115 0.49 -6.66 1.76
N SER A 116 1.63 -6.51 2.44
CA SER A 116 1.65 -6.25 3.89
C SER A 116 1.19 -4.83 4.28
N ASN A 117 1.13 -3.90 3.33
CA ASN A 117 0.66 -2.52 3.52
C ASN A 117 -0.77 -2.31 2.99
N ILE A 118 -1.51 -3.40 2.78
CA ILE A 118 -2.93 -3.40 2.41
C ILE A 118 -3.68 -4.26 3.42
N ILE A 119 -4.55 -3.64 4.21
CA ILE A 119 -5.44 -4.36 5.13
C ILE A 119 -6.71 -4.76 4.38
N VAL A 120 -7.10 -6.01 4.53
CA VAL A 120 -8.35 -6.56 3.98
C VAL A 120 -9.44 -6.36 5.03
N SER A 121 -10.41 -5.49 4.76
CA SER A 121 -11.54 -5.22 5.65
C SER A 121 -12.88 -5.62 5.02
N THR A 122 -13.94 -5.66 5.80
CA THR A 122 -15.29 -5.96 5.31
C THR A 122 -15.80 -4.93 4.29
N THR A 123 -15.33 -3.68 4.39
CA THR A 123 -15.77 -2.56 3.54
C THR A 123 -14.89 -2.34 2.32
N GLY A 124 -13.79 -3.07 2.19
CA GLY A 124 -12.84 -2.94 1.08
C GLY A 124 -11.38 -3.00 1.54
N PRO A 125 -10.43 -2.98 0.59
CA PRO A 125 -9.01 -2.87 0.92
C PRO A 125 -8.70 -1.50 1.52
N ARG A 126 -7.76 -1.45 2.47
CA ARG A 126 -7.32 -0.22 3.13
C ARG A 126 -5.79 -0.13 3.01
N VAL A 127 -5.31 0.89 2.33
CA VAL A 127 -3.86 1.14 2.18
C VAL A 127 -3.35 1.87 3.41
N ILE A 128 -2.28 1.33 4.00
CA ILE A 128 -1.63 1.84 5.21
C ILE A 128 -0.17 2.18 4.95
N ASP A 129 0.45 2.93 5.87
CA ASP A 129 1.90 3.20 5.87
C ASP A 129 2.43 3.91 4.61
N PHE A 130 1.66 4.83 4.02
CA PHE A 130 2.09 5.62 2.88
C PHE A 130 3.10 6.71 3.28
N GLY A 131 4.19 6.77 2.55
CA GLY A 131 5.21 7.81 2.38
C GLY A 131 5.83 8.56 3.56
N ILE A 132 5.13 8.67 4.70
CA ILE A 132 5.38 9.64 5.80
C ILE A 132 6.81 9.59 6.41
N ALA A 133 7.66 8.67 6.02
CA ALA A 133 8.98 8.59 6.63
C ALA A 133 10.08 8.08 5.69
N ARG A 134 9.79 7.84 4.41
CA ARG A 134 10.72 7.22 3.44
C ARG A 134 11.51 8.20 2.57
N ALA A 135 11.47 9.50 2.84
CA ALA A 135 12.22 10.50 2.08
C ALA A 135 13.77 10.30 2.06
N PHE A 136 14.29 9.26 2.73
CA PHE A 136 15.73 9.00 2.87
C PHE A 136 16.26 7.81 2.07
N ASP A 137 15.42 6.97 1.48
CA ASP A 137 15.88 5.72 0.88
C ASP A 137 16.57 5.89 -0.49
N SER A 138 16.63 7.11 -1.04
CA SER A 138 17.41 7.36 -2.27
C SER A 138 18.93 7.19 -2.12
N THR A 139 19.44 7.11 -0.88
CA THR A 139 20.88 6.92 -0.61
C THR A 139 21.22 5.60 0.10
N SER A 140 20.24 4.83 0.54
CA SER A 140 20.47 3.63 1.38
C SER A 140 20.17 2.28 0.73
N LEU A 141 19.85 2.24 -0.57
CA LEU A 141 19.74 0.96 -1.33
C LEU A 141 21.07 0.18 -1.40
N THR A 142 22.19 0.80 -0.98
CA THR A 142 23.52 0.17 -0.94
C THR A 142 23.87 -0.48 0.39
N SER A 143 23.07 -0.32 1.44
CA SER A 143 23.34 -1.01 2.72
C SER A 143 22.63 -2.36 2.77
N THR A 144 23.40 -3.37 2.93
CA THR A 144 23.32 -4.83 2.85
C THR A 144 22.19 -5.56 3.62
N ASN A 145 21.03 -4.95 3.86
CA ASN A 145 19.89 -5.60 4.55
C ASN A 145 18.55 -5.32 3.86
N VAL A 146 18.48 -5.49 2.54
CA VAL A 146 17.20 -5.52 1.83
C VAL A 146 16.56 -6.88 2.12
N VAL A 147 15.50 -6.87 2.90
CA VAL A 147 14.68 -8.07 3.15
C VAL A 147 14.15 -8.56 1.80
N VAL A 148 14.51 -9.79 1.44
CA VAL A 148 14.24 -10.46 0.16
C VAL A 148 12.77 -10.33 -0.30
N GLY A 149 11.79 -10.20 0.60
CA GLY A 149 10.37 -10.09 0.27
C GLY A 149 9.87 -8.74 -0.30
N THR A 150 10.64 -7.66 -0.20
CA THR A 150 10.19 -6.32 -0.66
C THR A 150 10.59 -6.01 -2.10
N GLN A 151 11.65 -6.64 -2.61
CA GLN A 151 12.23 -6.36 -3.94
C GLN A 151 11.26 -6.61 -5.09
N GLY A 152 10.40 -7.59 -4.99
CA GLY A 152 9.48 -7.98 -6.05
C GLY A 152 8.38 -6.97 -6.42
N PHE A 153 8.22 -5.91 -5.61
CA PHE A 153 7.22 -4.85 -5.85
C PHE A 153 7.86 -3.51 -6.24
N LEU A 154 9.19 -3.41 -6.22
CA LEU A 154 9.90 -2.17 -6.57
C LEU A 154 9.88 -1.94 -8.08
N ALA A 155 9.63 -0.71 -8.47
CA ALA A 155 9.68 -0.29 -9.86
C ALA A 155 11.13 -0.29 -10.39
N PRO A 156 11.36 -0.50 -11.70
CA PRO A 156 12.70 -0.52 -12.30
C PRO A 156 13.52 0.73 -11.99
N GLU A 157 12.91 1.91 -12.00
CA GLU A 157 13.55 3.18 -11.66
C GLU A 157 13.98 3.25 -10.19
N GLN A 158 13.22 2.62 -9.27
CA GLN A 158 13.60 2.55 -7.86
C GLN A 158 14.83 1.65 -7.67
N LEU A 159 14.86 0.51 -8.37
CA LEU A 159 16.02 -0.40 -8.38
C LEU A 159 17.26 0.27 -8.98
N ALA A 160 17.07 1.15 -9.96
CA ALA A 160 18.14 1.96 -10.57
C ALA A 160 18.56 3.17 -9.72
N GLY A 161 17.92 3.40 -8.55
CA GLY A 161 18.22 4.54 -7.68
C GLY A 161 17.76 5.91 -8.24
N ALA A 162 16.84 5.91 -9.21
CA ALA A 162 16.25 7.13 -9.75
C ALA A 162 15.16 7.71 -8.83
N ALA A 163 14.71 8.93 -9.12
CA ALA A 163 13.69 9.60 -8.33
C ALA A 163 12.36 8.81 -8.38
N CYS A 164 11.85 8.49 -7.19
CA CYS A 164 10.56 7.81 -7.03
C CYS A 164 9.41 8.83 -7.19
N THR A 165 8.55 8.60 -8.17
CA THR A 165 7.35 9.39 -8.44
C THR A 165 6.08 8.54 -8.21
N SER A 166 4.89 9.14 -8.38
CA SER A 166 3.62 8.42 -8.34
C SER A 166 3.56 7.24 -9.33
N ALA A 167 4.30 7.32 -10.44
CA ALA A 167 4.40 6.23 -11.41
C ALA A 167 5.02 4.94 -10.80
N ALA A 168 5.88 5.06 -9.78
CA ALA A 168 6.42 3.89 -9.09
C ALA A 168 5.34 3.14 -8.29
N ASP A 169 4.39 3.87 -7.70
CA ASP A 169 3.25 3.28 -6.99
C ASP A 169 2.34 2.51 -7.96
N LEU A 170 2.16 3.01 -9.20
CA LEU A 170 1.38 2.31 -10.25
C LEU A 170 2.06 0.99 -10.67
N TYR A 171 3.40 0.96 -10.74
CA TYR A 171 4.10 -0.28 -10.98
C TYR A 171 3.89 -1.28 -9.83
N ALA A 172 4.09 -0.82 -8.58
CA ALA A 172 3.85 -1.64 -7.39
C ALA A 172 2.40 -2.14 -7.30
N TYR A 173 1.43 -1.29 -7.67
CA TYR A 173 0.00 -1.65 -7.79
C TYR A 173 -0.20 -2.82 -8.77
N GLY A 174 0.39 -2.74 -9.96
CA GLY A 174 0.32 -3.83 -10.92
C GLY A 174 0.92 -5.13 -10.39
N MET A 175 2.09 -5.06 -9.73
CA MET A 175 2.74 -6.22 -9.12
C MET A 175 1.91 -6.83 -7.97
N VAL A 176 1.27 -6.00 -7.15
CA VAL A 176 0.37 -6.46 -6.07
C VAL A 176 -0.81 -7.25 -6.65
N LEU A 177 -1.42 -6.80 -7.75
CA LEU A 177 -2.54 -7.50 -8.37
C LEU A 177 -2.12 -8.80 -9.05
N CYS A 178 -0.97 -8.83 -9.72
CA CYS A 178 -0.40 -10.07 -10.24
C CYS A 178 -0.15 -11.08 -9.10
N HIS A 179 0.46 -10.63 -8.01
CA HIS A 179 0.70 -11.48 -6.84
C HIS A 179 -0.62 -11.97 -6.20
N ALA A 180 -1.61 -11.11 -6.08
CA ALA A 180 -2.93 -11.49 -5.59
C ALA A 180 -3.66 -12.48 -6.51
N ALA A 181 -3.34 -12.50 -7.80
CA ALA A 181 -3.82 -13.49 -8.77
C ALA A 181 -3.04 -14.81 -8.73
N GLY A 182 -1.97 -14.90 -7.93
CA GLY A 182 -1.19 -16.11 -7.73
C GLY A 182 0.23 -16.09 -8.34
N ALA A 183 0.66 -14.96 -8.91
CA ALA A 183 2.03 -14.84 -9.40
C ALA A 183 3.04 -14.80 -8.26
N VAL A 184 4.22 -15.40 -8.48
CA VAL A 184 5.35 -15.26 -7.56
C VAL A 184 6.06 -13.93 -7.83
N PRO A 185 6.35 -13.11 -6.79
CA PRO A 185 7.01 -11.82 -6.97
C PRO A 185 8.41 -11.97 -7.60
N LEU A 186 8.78 -11.02 -8.47
CA LEU A 186 10.13 -10.95 -9.03
C LEU A 186 11.17 -10.69 -7.91
N PRO A 187 12.44 -11.14 -8.02
CA PRO A 187 13.06 -11.81 -9.18
C PRO A 187 12.95 -13.35 -9.17
N GLU A 188 12.35 -13.95 -8.15
CA GLU A 188 12.27 -15.41 -7.98
C GLU A 188 11.19 -16.04 -8.85
N GLY A 189 10.36 -15.20 -9.46
CA GLY A 189 9.17 -15.62 -10.15
C GLY A 189 9.32 -15.81 -11.64
N GLU A 190 8.19 -16.11 -12.21
CA GLU A 190 7.96 -16.29 -13.64
C GLU A 190 8.14 -14.98 -14.41
N SER A 191 8.10 -15.07 -15.74
CA SER A 191 8.11 -13.87 -16.59
C SER A 191 6.87 -12.97 -16.31
N LEU A 192 6.99 -11.68 -16.64
CA LEU A 192 5.85 -10.76 -16.53
C LEU A 192 4.63 -11.23 -17.34
N GLU A 193 4.85 -11.88 -18.47
CA GLU A 193 3.78 -12.46 -19.30
C GLU A 193 3.01 -13.56 -18.55
N SER A 194 3.73 -14.47 -17.85
CA SER A 194 3.10 -15.51 -17.03
C SER A 194 2.29 -14.91 -15.89
N ALA A 195 2.81 -13.86 -15.24
CA ALA A 195 2.09 -13.16 -14.16
C ALA A 195 0.81 -12.48 -14.68
N LEU A 196 0.86 -11.82 -15.83
CA LEU A 196 -0.29 -11.20 -16.47
C LEU A 196 -1.36 -12.21 -16.92
N ALA A 197 -0.95 -13.41 -17.32
CA ALA A 197 -1.87 -14.46 -17.74
C ALA A 197 -2.77 -14.99 -16.60
N LEU A 198 -2.41 -14.76 -15.35
CA LEU A 198 -3.21 -15.12 -14.17
C LEU A 198 -4.33 -14.12 -13.88
N LEU A 199 -4.26 -12.91 -14.47
CA LEU A 199 -5.26 -11.87 -14.24
C LEU A 199 -6.56 -12.13 -15.03
N PRO A 200 -7.72 -11.72 -14.49
CA PRO A 200 -8.95 -11.65 -15.28
C PRO A 200 -8.77 -10.75 -16.51
N ALA A 201 -9.37 -11.14 -17.64
CA ALA A 201 -9.18 -10.46 -18.93
C ALA A 201 -9.45 -8.94 -18.88
N ASN A 202 -10.41 -8.49 -18.06
CA ASN A 202 -10.74 -7.08 -17.88
C ASN A 202 -9.67 -6.29 -17.10
N LEU A 203 -8.76 -6.94 -16.38
CA LEU A 203 -7.65 -6.30 -15.67
C LEU A 203 -6.35 -6.30 -16.48
N VAL A 204 -6.16 -7.25 -17.40
CA VAL A 204 -4.88 -7.43 -18.12
C VAL A 204 -4.42 -6.13 -18.78
N HIS A 205 -5.31 -5.45 -19.52
CA HIS A 205 -4.91 -4.25 -20.27
C HIS A 205 -4.41 -3.12 -19.34
N VAL A 206 -5.17 -2.82 -18.29
CA VAL A 206 -4.82 -1.77 -17.31
C VAL A 206 -3.52 -2.09 -16.61
N ILE A 207 -3.39 -3.35 -16.12
CA ILE A 207 -2.20 -3.77 -15.38
C ILE A 207 -0.96 -3.82 -16.26
N THR A 208 -1.07 -4.24 -17.52
CA THR A 208 0.04 -4.19 -18.48
C THR A 208 0.58 -2.76 -18.64
N ARG A 209 -0.31 -1.76 -18.71
CA ARG A 209 0.10 -0.35 -18.78
C ARG A 209 0.81 0.11 -17.50
N CYS A 210 0.33 -0.30 -16.33
CA CYS A 210 0.96 0.00 -15.04
C CYS A 210 2.38 -0.60 -14.94
N LEU A 211 2.61 -1.78 -15.51
CA LEU A 211 3.88 -2.50 -15.47
C LEU A 211 4.85 -2.12 -16.60
N THR A 212 4.53 -1.08 -17.38
CA THR A 212 5.44 -0.55 -18.40
C THR A 212 6.76 -0.11 -17.76
N HIS A 213 7.89 -0.50 -18.39
CA HIS A 213 9.24 -0.19 -17.87
C HIS A 213 9.49 1.32 -17.73
N ASP A 214 9.13 2.10 -18.76
CA ASP A 214 9.23 3.56 -18.75
C ASP A 214 8.16 4.18 -17.84
N PRO A 215 8.51 4.84 -16.72
CA PRO A 215 7.55 5.43 -15.80
C PRO A 215 6.67 6.53 -16.45
N ALA A 216 7.18 7.23 -17.48
CA ALA A 216 6.42 8.28 -18.17
C ALA A 216 5.27 7.73 -19.04
N ARG A 217 5.28 6.42 -19.33
CA ARG A 217 4.24 5.75 -20.13
C ARG A 217 3.20 5.03 -19.28
N ARG A 218 3.37 5.00 -17.96
CA ARG A 218 2.38 4.42 -17.03
C ARG A 218 1.17 5.36 -16.91
N PRO A 219 -0.03 4.80 -16.70
CA PRO A 219 -1.23 5.61 -16.48
C PRO A 219 -1.17 6.34 -15.13
N THR A 220 -1.99 7.36 -14.96
CA THR A 220 -2.34 7.94 -13.67
C THR A 220 -3.38 7.08 -12.94
N CYS A 221 -3.59 7.30 -11.64
CA CYS A 221 -4.65 6.61 -10.90
C CYS A 221 -6.04 6.95 -11.45
N SER A 222 -6.29 8.20 -11.84
CA SER A 222 -7.53 8.64 -12.48
C SER A 222 -7.82 7.84 -13.75
N GLU A 223 -6.82 7.68 -14.65
CA GLU A 223 -6.99 6.89 -15.88
C GLU A 223 -7.22 5.40 -15.58
N VAL A 224 -6.58 4.85 -14.54
CA VAL A 224 -6.83 3.48 -14.08
C VAL A 224 -8.28 3.32 -13.61
N LEU A 225 -8.76 4.23 -12.76
CA LEU A 225 -10.12 4.21 -12.22
C LEU A 225 -11.16 4.36 -13.33
N GLU A 226 -10.96 5.26 -14.28
CA GLU A 226 -11.84 5.44 -15.44
C GLU A 226 -11.97 4.13 -16.23
N GLN A 227 -10.85 3.51 -16.60
CA GLN A 227 -10.86 2.24 -17.34
C GLN A 227 -11.50 1.08 -16.58
N LEU A 228 -11.28 1.00 -15.25
CA LEU A 228 -11.90 -0.04 -14.43
C LEU A 228 -13.41 0.16 -14.32
N THR A 229 -13.88 1.39 -14.11
CA THR A 229 -15.32 1.67 -13.92
C THR A 229 -16.14 1.51 -15.19
N GLU A 230 -15.55 1.70 -16.36
CA GLU A 230 -16.21 1.46 -17.65
C GLU A 230 -16.54 -0.03 -17.89
N THR A 231 -15.71 -0.93 -17.36
CA THR A 231 -15.78 -2.36 -17.68
C THR A 231 -16.64 -3.18 -16.73
N HIS A 232 -16.87 -2.73 -15.50
CA HIS A 232 -17.60 -3.53 -14.52
C HIS A 232 -18.04 -2.70 -13.30
N ARG A 233 -19.25 -3.01 -12.76
CA ARG A 233 -19.67 -2.56 -11.42
C ARG A 233 -19.76 -3.77 -10.50
N PRO A 234 -18.87 -3.86 -9.48
CA PRO A 234 -18.95 -4.96 -8.52
C PRO A 234 -20.27 -4.87 -7.75
N SER A 235 -21.05 -5.94 -7.71
CA SER A 235 -22.27 -6.05 -6.91
C SER A 235 -22.11 -7.14 -5.86
N GLY A 236 -22.50 -6.86 -4.61
CA GLY A 236 -22.50 -7.79 -3.48
C GLY A 236 -21.12 -7.93 -2.81
N ASP A 237 -20.94 -9.00 -2.03
CA ASP A 237 -19.78 -9.25 -1.18
C ASP A 237 -18.49 -9.43 -2.00
N TRP A 238 -17.44 -8.68 -1.67
CA TRP A 238 -16.17 -8.71 -2.38
C TRP A 238 -15.22 -9.80 -1.88
N LEU A 239 -15.42 -10.30 -0.66
CA LEU A 239 -14.58 -11.30 -0.02
C LEU A 239 -15.08 -12.72 -0.24
N PRO A 240 -14.19 -13.69 -0.53
CA PRO A 240 -14.53 -15.11 -0.43
C PRO A 240 -14.91 -15.48 1.01
N PRO A 241 -15.85 -16.44 1.23
CA PRO A 241 -16.29 -16.80 2.57
C PRO A 241 -15.18 -17.12 3.58
N PRO A 242 -14.11 -17.88 3.25
CA PRO A 242 -13.01 -18.13 4.18
C PRO A 242 -12.25 -16.87 4.59
N VAL A 243 -12.03 -15.94 3.64
CA VAL A 243 -11.36 -14.66 3.90
C VAL A 243 -12.25 -13.76 4.75
N ARG A 244 -13.56 -13.74 4.51
CA ARG A 244 -14.53 -13.02 5.35
C ARG A 244 -14.44 -13.49 6.80
N THR A 245 -14.48 -14.79 7.03
CA THR A 245 -14.34 -15.36 8.39
C THR A 245 -13.04 -14.89 9.06
N MET A 246 -11.92 -14.87 8.33
CA MET A 246 -10.66 -14.36 8.84
C MET A 246 -10.74 -12.88 9.22
N VAL A 247 -11.36 -12.05 8.40
CA VAL A 247 -11.57 -10.61 8.68
C VAL A 247 -12.44 -10.42 9.91
N ASP A 248 -13.55 -11.17 10.03
CA ASP A 248 -14.47 -11.07 11.16
C ASP A 248 -13.77 -11.43 12.49
N LEU A 249 -12.88 -12.44 12.48
CA LEU A 249 -12.07 -12.82 13.65
C LEU A 249 -11.10 -11.71 14.08
N HIS A 250 -10.50 -10.97 13.14
CA HIS A 250 -9.62 -9.83 13.44
C HIS A 250 -10.40 -8.58 13.92
N SER A 251 -11.69 -8.51 13.61
CA SER A 251 -12.55 -7.39 14.00
C SER A 251 -13.23 -7.62 15.36
N ALA A 252 -13.17 -8.85 15.90
CA ALA A 252 -13.72 -9.15 17.22
C ALA A 252 -12.91 -8.40 18.29
N PRO A 253 -13.57 -7.72 19.25
CA PRO A 253 -12.87 -7.08 20.35
C PRO A 253 -12.11 -8.16 21.14
N THR A 254 -10.80 -7.99 21.26
CA THR A 254 -10.01 -8.81 22.19
C THR A 254 -10.49 -8.48 23.60
N VAL A 255 -11.15 -9.43 24.25
CA VAL A 255 -11.63 -9.37 25.64
C VAL A 255 -10.45 -9.33 26.61
#